data_6da7fd9a02cb8c7a50407ff1d095d8ab
#
_entry.id   6da7fd9a02cb8c7a50407ff1d095d8ab
#
_cell.length_a   1.000
_cell.length_b   1.000
_cell.length_c   1.000
_cell.angle_alpha   90.00
_cell.angle_beta   90.00
_cell.angle_gamma   90.00
#
_symmetry.space_group_name_H-M   'P 1'
#
loop_
_entity.id
_entity.type
_entity.pdbx_description
1 polymer ?
#
loop_
_entity_poly.entity_id
_entity_poly.type
_entity_poly.pdbx_seq_one_letter_code
_entity_poly.pdbx_strand_id
1 'polypeptide(L)'
;VRNNVMPHLTISAIEARNVDVLIPAFEKVCREKLQPLDEKGVVNVNNAINIVSIGQLFPRVIYAAPVLNEYMMNLSISIYNEFTTIPETNISKFYQPYSWMPHITLGKCLDKEQMRQAFAVLQNLFMPIDGQIAKIGLSTVNPYREVLSVEL
;
A
#
# COMPACT_ATOMS: atom_id res chain seq x y z
N VAL A 1 -17.96 1.62 -5.27
CA VAL A 1 -16.94 2.25 -4.39
C VAL A 1 -17.53 3.58 -3.90
N ARG A 2 -18.00 3.65 -2.65
CA ARG A 2 -18.73 4.84 -2.13
C ARG A 2 -17.87 6.11 -1.96
N ASN A 3 -16.56 6.05 -2.10
CA ASN A 3 -15.66 7.17 -1.76
C ASN A 3 -14.70 7.55 -2.90
N ASN A 4 -14.91 7.11 -4.12
CA ASN A 4 -14.03 7.36 -5.28
C ASN A 4 -12.54 7.02 -5.06
N VAL A 5 -12.22 6.20 -4.06
CA VAL A 5 -10.88 5.73 -3.82
C VAL A 5 -10.70 4.41 -4.54
N MET A 6 -9.75 4.36 -5.46
CA MET A 6 -9.40 3.11 -6.18
C MET A 6 -8.94 2.04 -5.20
N PRO A 7 -9.17 0.75 -5.48
CA PRO A 7 -8.53 -0.33 -4.73
C PRO A 7 -7.02 -0.10 -4.67
N HIS A 8 -6.46 -0.16 -3.48
CA HIS A 8 -5.05 0.16 -3.26
C HIS A 8 -4.48 -0.69 -2.12
N LEU A 9 -3.17 -0.79 -2.12
CA LEU A 9 -2.38 -1.35 -1.04
C LEU A 9 -1.65 -0.22 -0.34
N THR A 10 -1.87 -0.06 0.96
CA THR A 10 -1.18 0.94 1.76
C THR A 10 0.15 0.39 2.25
N ILE A 11 1.26 1.06 1.92
CA ILE A 11 2.61 0.66 2.36
C ILE A 11 2.99 1.35 3.67
N SER A 12 2.54 2.59 3.86
CA SER A 12 2.83 3.36 5.07
C SER A 12 1.66 4.25 5.44
N ALA A 13 1.51 4.51 6.73
CA ALA A 13 0.59 5.51 7.28
C ALA A 13 1.38 6.44 8.21
N ILE A 14 1.43 7.72 7.84
CA ILE A 14 2.33 8.70 8.42
C ILE A 14 1.51 9.87 8.95
N GLU A 15 1.75 10.23 10.20
CA GLU A 15 1.30 11.48 10.78
C GLU A 15 2.42 12.50 10.62
N ALA A 16 2.10 13.65 10.02
CA ALA A 16 3.02 14.76 9.83
C ALA A 16 2.26 16.07 10.01
N ARG A 17 3.00 17.13 10.36
CA ARG A 17 2.42 18.47 10.50
C ARG A 17 1.77 18.97 9.21
N ASN A 18 2.39 18.68 8.07
CA ASN A 18 1.90 19.01 6.74
C ASN A 18 2.39 17.93 5.76
N VAL A 19 1.56 17.57 4.79
CA VAL A 19 1.93 16.59 3.77
C VAL A 19 3.10 17.06 2.89
N ASP A 20 3.25 18.37 2.70
CA ASP A 20 4.30 18.94 1.83
C ASP A 20 5.72 18.62 2.33
N VAL A 21 5.92 18.43 3.64
CA VAL A 21 7.23 18.03 4.19
C VAL A 21 7.63 16.61 3.78
N LEU A 22 6.67 15.79 3.36
CA LEU A 22 6.90 14.42 2.93
C LEU A 22 7.25 14.31 1.43
N ILE A 23 6.96 15.32 0.62
CA ILE A 23 7.12 15.30 -0.84
C ILE A 23 8.58 15.01 -1.25
N PRO A 24 9.60 15.71 -0.73
CA PRO A 24 10.98 15.47 -1.15
C PRO A 24 11.47 14.05 -0.85
N ALA A 25 11.08 13.50 0.32
CA ALA A 25 11.41 12.12 0.68
C ALA A 25 10.67 11.11 -0.19
N PHE A 26 9.41 11.36 -0.50
CA PHE A 26 8.63 10.53 -1.42
C PHE A 26 9.26 10.49 -2.82
N GLU A 27 9.61 11.65 -3.39
CA GLU A 27 10.27 11.75 -4.70
C GLU A 27 11.62 11.03 -4.71
N LYS A 28 12.40 11.14 -3.62
CA LYS A 28 13.66 10.43 -3.48
C LYS A 28 13.46 8.92 -3.51
N VAL A 29 12.52 8.38 -2.73
CA VAL A 29 12.20 6.94 -2.72
C VAL A 29 11.73 6.49 -4.11
N CYS A 30 10.88 7.26 -4.78
CA CYS A 30 10.40 6.95 -6.12
C CYS A 30 11.58 6.85 -7.12
N ARG A 31 12.47 7.83 -7.13
CA ARG A 31 13.61 7.84 -8.04
C ARG A 31 14.58 6.68 -7.79
N GLU A 32 14.85 6.36 -6.53
CA GLU A 32 15.87 5.37 -6.18
C GLU A 32 15.36 3.93 -6.22
N LYS A 33 14.08 3.70 -5.95
CA LYS A 33 13.54 2.35 -5.73
C LYS A 33 12.50 1.92 -6.75
N LEU A 34 11.82 2.86 -7.38
CA LEU A 34 10.76 2.54 -8.33
C LEU A 34 11.22 2.68 -9.78
N GLN A 35 12.16 3.56 -10.03
CA GLN A 35 12.71 3.82 -11.37
C GLN A 35 14.25 3.75 -11.38
N PRO A 36 14.87 2.72 -10.76
CA PRO A 36 16.32 2.59 -10.86
C PRO A 36 16.68 2.33 -12.32
N LEU A 37 17.46 3.21 -12.89
CA LEU A 37 18.01 3.03 -14.23
C LEU A 37 19.20 2.07 -14.16
N ASP A 38 19.26 1.11 -15.07
CA ASP A 38 20.47 0.32 -15.30
C ASP A 38 21.54 1.15 -16.02
N GLU A 39 22.71 0.56 -16.28
CA GLU A 39 23.81 1.22 -16.99
C GLU A 39 23.45 1.67 -18.43
N LYS A 40 22.34 1.17 -18.97
CA LYS A 40 21.79 1.51 -20.29
C LYS A 40 20.62 2.50 -20.21
N GLY A 41 20.26 2.96 -19.01
CA GLY A 41 19.14 3.86 -18.79
C GLY A 41 17.76 3.19 -18.88
N VAL A 42 17.70 1.86 -18.71
CA VAL A 42 16.44 1.10 -18.72
C VAL A 42 15.97 0.87 -17.27
N VAL A 43 14.69 1.13 -17.01
CA VAL A 43 14.07 0.80 -15.72
C VAL A 43 13.95 -0.71 -15.62
N ASN A 44 14.60 -1.29 -14.61
CA ASN A 44 14.56 -2.74 -14.34
C ASN A 44 14.07 -3.00 -12.92
N VAL A 45 12.76 -3.06 -12.76
CA VAL A 45 12.11 -3.31 -11.46
C VAL A 45 11.15 -4.48 -11.58
N ASN A 46 11.29 -5.46 -10.69
CA ASN A 46 10.31 -6.53 -10.55
C ASN A 46 9.16 -6.06 -9.66
N ASN A 47 8.21 -5.35 -10.24
CA ASN A 47 7.00 -4.85 -9.58
C ASN A 47 5.82 -5.84 -9.59
N ALA A 48 6.09 -7.12 -9.82
CA ALA A 48 5.06 -8.16 -9.82
C ALA A 48 4.37 -8.27 -8.45
N ILE A 49 3.08 -8.55 -8.47
CA ILE A 49 2.26 -8.78 -7.28
C ILE A 49 1.38 -10.02 -7.50
N ASN A 50 1.36 -10.91 -6.52
CA ASN A 50 0.53 -12.12 -6.52
C ASN A 50 -0.46 -12.03 -5.37
N ILE A 51 -1.73 -11.84 -5.66
CA ILE A 51 -2.81 -11.76 -4.66
C ILE A 51 -3.36 -13.18 -4.49
N VAL A 52 -3.12 -13.80 -3.33
CA VAL A 52 -3.32 -15.24 -3.16
C VAL A 52 -4.33 -15.62 -2.08
N SER A 53 -4.75 -14.67 -1.26
CA SER A 53 -5.65 -14.99 -0.15
C SER A 53 -6.63 -13.88 0.17
N ILE A 54 -7.69 -14.24 0.89
CA ILE A 54 -8.62 -13.32 1.53
C ILE A 54 -8.52 -13.48 3.04
N GLY A 55 -8.74 -12.41 3.77
CA GLY A 55 -8.64 -12.41 5.23
C GLY A 55 -9.50 -11.34 5.90
N GLN A 56 -9.43 -11.32 7.22
CA GLN A 56 -10.15 -10.36 8.04
C GLN A 56 -9.20 -9.60 8.96
N LEU A 57 -9.26 -8.27 8.92
CA LEU A 57 -8.77 -7.41 10.00
C LEU A 57 -9.92 -7.12 10.96
N PHE A 58 -9.77 -7.60 12.18
CA PHE A 58 -10.80 -7.50 13.19
C PHE A 58 -11.13 -6.05 13.57
N PRO A 59 -12.41 -5.80 13.88
CA PRO A 59 -13.53 -6.75 13.73
C PRO A 59 -14.26 -6.63 12.39
N ARG A 60 -13.97 -5.62 11.55
CA ARG A 60 -14.93 -5.11 10.56
C ARG A 60 -14.39 -4.91 9.14
N VAL A 61 -13.20 -5.42 8.83
CA VAL A 61 -12.57 -5.24 7.50
C VAL A 61 -12.30 -6.59 6.87
N ILE A 62 -12.73 -6.78 5.62
CA ILE A 62 -12.34 -7.91 4.77
C ILE A 62 -11.37 -7.41 3.69
N TYR A 63 -10.35 -8.20 3.41
CA TYR A 63 -9.28 -7.80 2.50
C TYR A 63 -8.79 -8.96 1.61
N ALA A 64 -8.16 -8.62 0.50
CA ALA A 64 -7.32 -9.50 -0.28
C ALA A 64 -5.85 -9.27 0.09
N ALA A 65 -5.06 -10.32 0.23
CA ALA A 65 -3.67 -10.23 0.59
C ALA A 65 -2.76 -10.72 -0.53
N PRO A 66 -1.78 -9.90 -0.96
CA PRO A 66 -0.69 -10.36 -1.79
C PRO A 66 0.34 -11.13 -0.97
N VAL A 67 1.12 -11.96 -1.64
CA VAL A 67 2.37 -12.47 -1.09
C VAL A 67 3.32 -11.30 -0.88
N LEU A 68 3.85 -11.15 0.32
CA LEU A 68 4.89 -10.17 0.59
C LEU A 68 6.18 -10.62 -0.10
N ASN A 69 6.60 -9.90 -1.11
CA ASN A 69 7.83 -10.15 -1.86
C ASN A 69 8.95 -9.18 -1.47
N GLU A 70 10.14 -9.42 -1.98
CA GLU A 70 11.32 -8.62 -1.70
C GLU A 70 11.16 -7.16 -2.15
N TYR A 71 10.54 -6.93 -3.30
CA TYR A 71 10.28 -5.58 -3.81
C TYR A 71 9.42 -4.75 -2.84
N MET A 72 8.30 -5.30 -2.41
CA MET A 72 7.41 -4.62 -1.45
C MET A 72 8.08 -4.40 -0.09
N MET A 73 8.86 -5.36 0.40
CA MET A 73 9.59 -5.22 1.65
C MET A 73 10.66 -4.14 1.55
N ASN A 74 11.45 -4.13 0.48
CA ASN A 74 12.49 -3.12 0.25
C ASN A 74 11.89 -1.72 0.11
N LEU A 75 10.72 -1.60 -0.52
CA LEU A 75 9.99 -0.35 -0.63
C LEU A 75 9.50 0.14 0.75
N SER A 76 8.93 -0.76 1.56
CA SER A 76 8.51 -0.45 2.93
C SER A 76 9.68 0.04 3.79
N ILE A 77 10.83 -0.65 3.74
CA ILE A 77 12.05 -0.27 4.47
C ILE A 77 12.55 1.09 4.00
N SER A 78 12.58 1.34 2.70
CA SER A 78 13.06 2.61 2.15
C SER A 78 12.17 3.79 2.55
N ILE A 79 10.85 3.61 2.48
CA ILE A 79 9.90 4.60 2.97
C ILE A 79 10.13 4.86 4.47
N TYR A 80 10.22 3.81 5.29
CA TYR A 80 10.45 3.96 6.71
C TYR A 80 11.72 4.75 7.01
N ASN A 81 12.85 4.38 6.39
CA ASN A 81 14.14 5.02 6.61
C ASN A 81 14.13 6.50 6.21
N GLU A 82 13.56 6.84 5.07
CA GLU A 82 13.52 8.23 4.60
C GLU A 82 12.58 9.09 5.45
N PHE A 83 11.38 8.59 5.73
CA PHE A 83 10.37 9.40 6.40
C PHE A 83 10.61 9.55 7.90
N THR A 84 11.30 8.63 8.57
CA THR A 84 11.70 8.79 9.97
C THR A 84 12.77 9.85 10.19
N THR A 85 13.46 10.28 9.14
CA THR A 85 14.43 11.41 9.24
C THR A 85 13.77 12.77 9.27
N ILE A 86 12.49 12.87 8.92
CA ILE A 86 11.76 14.13 8.85
C ILE A 86 11.27 14.49 10.25
N PRO A 87 11.61 15.67 10.79
CA PRO A 87 11.13 16.09 12.10
C PRO A 87 9.60 16.10 12.21
N GLU A 88 9.10 15.79 13.39
CA GLU A 88 7.66 15.80 13.69
C GLU A 88 6.83 14.84 12.84
N THR A 89 7.44 13.78 12.31
CA THR A 89 6.72 12.67 11.66
C THR A 89 6.63 11.46 12.56
N ASN A 90 5.50 10.75 12.48
CA ASN A 90 5.30 9.50 13.18
C ASN A 90 4.71 8.46 12.23
N ILE A 91 5.42 7.36 12.04
CA ILE A 91 4.93 6.24 11.24
C ILE A 91 4.16 5.27 12.13
N SER A 92 2.93 4.99 11.76
CA SER A 92 2.10 4.05 12.49
C SER A 92 2.82 2.70 12.71
N LYS A 93 2.79 2.19 13.93
CA LYS A 93 3.43 0.92 14.30
C LYS A 93 2.98 -0.28 13.45
N PHE A 94 1.79 -0.23 12.85
CA PHE A 94 1.27 -1.28 11.98
C PHE A 94 1.85 -1.23 10.55
N TYR A 95 2.62 -0.18 10.24
CA TYR A 95 3.26 0.06 8.95
C TYR A 95 4.79 0.18 9.05
N GLN A 96 5.36 -0.24 10.17
CA GLN A 96 6.80 -0.37 10.29
C GLN A 96 7.28 -1.64 9.57
N PRO A 97 8.49 -1.66 9.01
CA PRO A 97 9.07 -2.87 8.42
C PRO A 97 8.97 -4.06 9.38
N TYR A 98 8.70 -5.24 8.83
CA TYR A 98 8.47 -6.52 9.56
C TYR A 98 7.22 -6.56 10.46
N SER A 99 6.53 -5.43 10.68
CA SER A 99 5.22 -5.39 11.35
C SER A 99 4.08 -5.12 10.36
N TRP A 100 4.43 -4.74 9.15
CA TRP A 100 3.48 -4.44 8.08
C TRP A 100 2.93 -5.71 7.45
N MET A 101 1.63 -5.73 7.28
CA MET A 101 0.92 -6.79 6.57
C MET A 101 0.26 -6.20 5.31
N PRO A 102 0.73 -6.55 4.10
CA PRO A 102 0.15 -6.03 2.88
C PRO A 102 -1.28 -6.52 2.70
N HIS A 103 -2.20 -5.60 2.44
CA HIS A 103 -3.60 -5.93 2.23
C HIS A 103 -4.30 -4.90 1.34
N ILE A 104 -5.26 -5.37 0.57
CA ILE A 104 -6.15 -4.56 -0.27
C ILE A 104 -7.55 -4.68 0.32
N THR A 105 -8.08 -3.60 0.86
CA THR A 105 -9.40 -3.60 1.48
C THR A 105 -10.49 -3.84 0.44
N LEU A 106 -11.26 -4.90 0.61
CA LEU A 106 -12.43 -5.23 -0.21
C LEU A 106 -13.72 -4.67 0.41
N GLY A 107 -13.80 -4.63 1.74
CA GLY A 107 -14.93 -4.06 2.46
C GLY A 107 -14.56 -3.63 3.86
N LYS A 108 -15.19 -2.56 4.34
CA LYS A 108 -14.99 -2.03 5.70
C LYS A 108 -16.31 -1.68 6.36
N CYS A 109 -16.26 -1.55 7.68
CA CYS A 109 -17.42 -1.27 8.53
C CYS A 109 -18.50 -2.37 8.46
N LEU A 110 -18.11 -3.60 8.14
CA LEU A 110 -19.02 -4.74 8.08
C LEU A 110 -19.42 -5.16 9.50
N ASP A 111 -20.69 -5.50 9.68
CA ASP A 111 -21.12 -6.23 10.87
C ASP A 111 -20.79 -7.73 10.75
N LYS A 112 -21.12 -8.50 11.79
CA LYS A 112 -20.79 -9.93 11.83
C LYS A 112 -21.48 -10.74 10.72
N GLU A 113 -22.72 -10.42 10.43
CA GLU A 113 -23.49 -11.13 9.38
C GLU A 113 -23.01 -10.74 7.99
N GLN A 114 -22.77 -9.46 7.75
CA GLN A 114 -22.19 -8.97 6.49
C GLN A 114 -20.80 -9.57 6.25
N MET A 115 -19.98 -9.72 7.28
CA MET A 115 -18.67 -10.37 7.16
C MET A 115 -18.81 -11.83 6.75
N ARG A 116 -19.74 -12.59 7.37
CA ARG A 116 -20.02 -13.97 7.02
C ARG A 116 -20.46 -14.12 5.55
N GLN A 117 -21.37 -13.25 5.12
CA GLN A 117 -21.86 -13.22 3.73
C GLN A 117 -20.74 -12.86 2.75
N ALA A 118 -19.90 -11.88 3.08
CA ALA A 118 -18.77 -11.48 2.25
C ALA A 118 -17.77 -12.63 2.05
N PHE A 119 -17.43 -13.36 3.11
CA PHE A 119 -16.58 -14.55 3.00
C PHE A 119 -17.22 -15.64 2.14
N ALA A 120 -18.50 -15.91 2.33
CA ALA A 120 -19.22 -16.92 1.51
C ALA A 120 -19.21 -16.58 0.02
N VAL A 121 -19.41 -15.31 -0.34
CA VAL A 121 -19.34 -14.84 -1.72
C VAL A 121 -17.90 -14.96 -2.25
N LEU A 122 -16.91 -14.46 -1.50
CA LEU A 122 -15.52 -14.49 -1.95
C LEU A 122 -14.96 -15.90 -2.06
N GLN A 123 -15.38 -16.83 -1.20
CA GLN A 123 -14.99 -18.24 -1.31
C GLN A 123 -15.38 -18.86 -2.65
N ASN A 124 -16.47 -18.41 -3.25
CA ASN A 124 -16.93 -18.91 -4.54
C ASN A 124 -16.34 -18.15 -5.75
N LEU A 125 -15.95 -16.88 -5.55
CA LEU A 125 -15.54 -16.01 -6.65
C LEU A 125 -14.04 -15.71 -6.69
N PHE A 126 -13.36 -15.79 -5.54
CA PHE A 126 -11.95 -15.41 -5.49
C PHE A 126 -11.07 -16.48 -6.14
N MET A 127 -10.24 -16.02 -7.04
CA MET A 127 -9.14 -16.79 -7.65
C MET A 127 -7.84 -16.01 -7.42
N PRO A 128 -6.69 -16.68 -7.27
CA PRO A 128 -5.41 -15.99 -7.25
C PRO A 128 -5.23 -15.08 -8.47
N ILE A 129 -4.70 -13.91 -8.25
CA ILE A 129 -4.54 -12.88 -9.27
C ILE A 129 -3.07 -12.50 -9.37
N ASP A 130 -2.52 -12.63 -10.57
CA ASP A 130 -1.20 -12.11 -10.91
C ASP A 130 -1.36 -10.74 -11.56
N GLY A 131 -0.48 -9.81 -11.17
CA GLY A 131 -0.52 -8.45 -11.65
C GLY A 131 0.81 -7.73 -11.46
N GLN A 132 0.77 -6.44 -11.69
CA GLN A 132 1.91 -5.55 -11.49
C GLN A 132 1.46 -4.29 -10.73
N ILE A 133 2.36 -3.75 -9.92
CA ILE A 133 2.17 -2.45 -9.31
C ILE A 133 2.43 -1.40 -10.38
N ALA A 134 1.39 -0.71 -10.82
CA ALA A 134 1.47 0.26 -11.91
C ALA A 134 1.73 1.68 -11.44
N LYS A 135 1.41 1.99 -10.17
CA LYS A 135 1.50 3.34 -9.64
C LYS A 135 1.73 3.34 -8.14
N ILE A 136 2.51 4.29 -7.65
CA ILE A 136 2.60 4.62 -6.23
C ILE A 136 2.16 6.06 -6.01
N GLY A 137 1.48 6.34 -4.90
CA GLY A 137 0.97 7.67 -4.59
C GLY A 137 1.15 8.07 -3.13
N LEU A 138 1.38 9.35 -2.92
CA LEU A 138 1.27 10.03 -1.64
C LEU A 138 -0.11 10.70 -1.57
N SER A 139 -0.88 10.36 -0.55
CA SER A 139 -2.24 10.86 -0.38
C SER A 139 -2.51 11.28 1.05
N THR A 140 -3.31 12.32 1.22
CA THR A 140 -3.93 12.61 2.52
C THR A 140 -5.18 11.77 2.72
N VAL A 141 -5.56 11.54 3.98
CA VAL A 141 -6.81 10.89 4.36
C VAL A 141 -7.65 11.84 5.20
N ASN A 142 -8.97 11.68 5.12
CA ASN A 142 -9.95 12.49 5.88
C ASN A 142 -9.88 14.00 5.64
N PRO A 143 -10.15 14.54 4.42
CA PRO A 143 -10.63 13.82 3.24
C PRO A 143 -9.49 13.17 2.44
N TYR A 144 -9.83 12.15 1.66
CA TYR A 144 -8.88 11.56 0.72
C TYR A 144 -8.56 12.55 -0.41
N ARG A 145 -7.26 12.78 -0.63
CA ARG A 145 -6.75 13.56 -1.76
C ARG A 145 -5.38 13.01 -2.17
N GLU A 146 -5.25 12.62 -3.43
CA GLU A 146 -3.93 12.32 -4.01
C GLU A 146 -3.13 13.64 -4.12
N VAL A 147 -1.94 13.64 -3.56
CA VAL A 147 -1.03 14.80 -3.54
C VAL A 147 -0.02 14.67 -4.67
N LEU A 148 0.56 13.50 -4.81
CA LEU A 148 1.56 13.19 -5.82
C LEU A 148 1.50 11.71 -6.16
N SER A 149 1.74 11.36 -7.42
CA SER A 149 1.85 9.96 -7.84
C SER A 149 2.88 9.78 -8.93
N VAL A 150 3.46 8.59 -8.99
CA VAL A 150 4.46 8.16 -9.96
C VAL A 150 3.98 6.86 -10.60
N GLU A 151 3.91 6.84 -11.91
CA GLU A 151 3.68 5.64 -12.73
C GLU A 151 4.97 4.81 -12.83
N LEU A 152 4.82 3.47 -12.90
CA LEU A 152 5.93 2.51 -12.96
C LEU A 152 6.05 1.84 -14.32
#